data_b37bd2f893788f8209db8960f4ed06d4
#
_entry.id   b37bd2f893788f8209db8960f4ed06d4
#
_cell.length_a   1.000
_cell.length_b   1.000
_cell.length_c   1.000
_cell.angle_alpha   90.00
_cell.angle_beta   90.00
_cell.angle_gamma   90.00
#
_symmetry.space_group_name_H-M   'P 1'
#
loop_
_entity.id
_entity.type
_entity.pdbx_description
1 polymer ?
#
loop_
_entity_poly.entity_id
_entity_poly.type
_entity_poly.pdbx_seq_one_letter_code
_entity_poly.pdbx_strand_id
1 'polypeptide(L)'
;LRAELGVIPPGDLRMALAALCDDSQWGRTWSDVMQHRFSIKTHPDEGLDNHALGNLLIVTLWELLGDPVEGLRWAGALLGARGQVLPMSCLPLVIEGDVSPGSNPTQECPPEKITRTVTGQSRLAKEADVCNVRLSPADAPACPEAVTAIEEAAWVVLGPGSWHTSVLPHLLLSELRDAICRSPAKRLVTLNLSRDSETLSMGSVSYTHLRAHE
;
A
#
# COMPACT_ATOMS: atom_id res chain seq x y z
N LEU A 1 15.81 -7.65 -2.50
CA LEU A 1 15.75 -6.30 -3.06
C LEU A 1 15.45 -5.23 -2.00
N ARG A 2 14.25 -5.26 -1.36
CA ARG A 2 13.85 -4.23 -0.39
C ARG A 2 14.81 -4.11 0.80
N ALA A 3 15.14 -5.24 1.43
CA ALA A 3 16.02 -5.29 2.60
C ALA A 3 17.48 -4.97 2.27
N GLU A 4 17.91 -5.25 1.07
CA GLU A 4 19.28 -5.05 0.60
C GLU A 4 19.54 -3.61 0.14
N LEU A 5 18.55 -3.00 -0.53
CA LEU A 5 18.68 -1.67 -1.13
C LEU A 5 18.09 -0.53 -0.28
N GLY A 6 17.36 -0.84 0.80
CA GLY A 6 16.76 0.17 1.66
C GLY A 6 15.73 1.08 0.97
N VAL A 7 15.11 0.59 -0.12
CA VAL A 7 14.14 1.35 -0.91
C VAL A 7 12.70 1.08 -0.48
N ILE A 8 11.80 1.97 -0.85
CA ILE A 8 10.36 1.76 -0.69
C ILE A 8 9.93 0.48 -1.42
N PRO A 9 8.91 -0.27 -0.91
CA PRO A 9 8.47 -1.51 -1.53
C PRO A 9 7.86 -1.25 -2.92
N PRO A 10 8.47 -1.73 -4.03
CA PRO A 10 7.97 -1.44 -5.37
C PRO A 10 6.74 -2.28 -5.76
N GLY A 11 6.37 -3.30 -4.98
CA GLY A 11 5.38 -4.30 -5.37
C GLY A 11 3.99 -3.73 -5.66
N ASP A 12 3.43 -2.96 -4.73
CA ASP A 12 2.10 -2.35 -4.86
C ASP A 12 2.12 -1.25 -5.93
N LEU A 13 3.19 -0.45 -5.99
CA LEU A 13 3.39 0.58 -7.01
C LEU A 13 3.47 -0.02 -8.41
N ARG A 14 4.16 -1.16 -8.56
CA ARG A 14 4.21 -1.93 -9.79
C ARG A 14 2.82 -2.42 -10.22
N MET A 15 2.04 -2.97 -9.27
CA MET A 15 0.69 -3.44 -9.56
C MET A 15 -0.23 -2.29 -9.97
N ALA A 16 -0.12 -1.14 -9.31
CA ALA A 16 -0.87 0.06 -9.68
C ALA A 16 -0.50 0.56 -11.08
N LEU A 17 0.79 0.63 -11.41
CA LEU A 17 1.25 0.99 -12.76
C LEU A 17 0.70 0.03 -13.82
N ALA A 18 0.78 -1.28 -13.58
CA ALA A 18 0.25 -2.29 -14.50
C ALA A 18 -1.28 -2.16 -14.68
N ALA A 19 -2.02 -1.83 -13.63
CA ALA A 19 -3.46 -1.62 -13.70
C ALA A 19 -3.86 -0.34 -14.45
N LEU A 20 -2.98 0.66 -14.53
CA LEU A 20 -3.21 1.91 -15.25
C LEU A 20 -2.80 1.84 -16.73
N CYS A 21 -2.19 0.75 -17.20
CA CYS A 21 -1.91 0.54 -18.61
C CYS A 21 -3.22 0.57 -19.42
N ASP A 22 -3.16 1.12 -20.63
CA ASP A 22 -4.31 1.15 -21.51
C ASP A 22 -4.63 -0.23 -22.13
N ASP A 23 -5.80 -0.35 -22.79
CA ASP A 23 -6.23 -1.59 -23.43
C ASP A 23 -5.61 -1.82 -24.82
N SER A 24 -4.65 -0.99 -25.25
CA SER A 24 -3.92 -1.21 -26.48
C SER A 24 -3.06 -2.48 -26.42
N GLN A 25 -2.59 -2.95 -27.55
CA GLN A 25 -1.64 -4.06 -27.59
C GLN A 25 -0.36 -3.70 -26.79
N TRP A 26 0.11 -2.46 -26.89
CA TRP A 26 1.23 -1.96 -26.12
C TRP A 26 0.98 -2.03 -24.63
N GLY A 27 -0.12 -1.45 -24.15
CA GLY A 27 -0.49 -1.43 -22.74
C GLY A 27 -0.63 -2.83 -22.15
N ARG A 28 -1.32 -3.75 -22.82
CA ARG A 28 -1.46 -5.15 -22.38
C ARG A 28 -0.09 -5.85 -22.30
N THR A 29 0.74 -5.70 -23.35
CA THR A 29 2.08 -6.31 -23.36
C THR A 29 2.93 -5.80 -22.21
N TRP A 30 2.94 -4.50 -21.96
CA TRP A 30 3.74 -3.94 -20.88
C TRP A 30 3.17 -4.24 -19.50
N SER A 31 1.85 -4.35 -19.35
CA SER A 31 1.24 -4.84 -18.12
C SER A 31 1.74 -6.26 -17.79
N ASP A 32 1.76 -7.16 -18.79
CA ASP A 32 2.28 -8.52 -18.61
C ASP A 32 3.79 -8.52 -18.30
N VAL A 33 4.57 -7.69 -18.99
CA VAL A 33 6.02 -7.53 -18.73
C VAL A 33 6.28 -7.07 -17.30
N MET A 34 5.53 -6.08 -16.81
CA MET A 34 5.66 -5.59 -15.44
C MET A 34 5.34 -6.66 -14.40
N GLN A 35 4.39 -7.54 -14.71
CA GLN A 35 3.94 -8.62 -13.83
C GLN A 35 4.79 -9.88 -13.95
N HIS A 36 5.60 -10.00 -15.02
CA HIS A 36 6.39 -11.18 -15.27
C HIS A 36 7.35 -11.48 -14.11
N ARG A 37 7.31 -12.72 -13.61
CA ARG A 37 8.25 -13.23 -12.60
C ARG A 37 9.20 -14.23 -13.25
N PHE A 38 10.48 -14.03 -12.97
CA PHE A 38 11.48 -14.99 -13.43
C PHE A 38 11.32 -16.32 -12.67
N SER A 39 11.49 -17.43 -13.39
CA SER A 39 11.48 -18.77 -12.81
C SER A 39 12.77 -19.48 -13.20
N ILE A 40 13.64 -19.68 -12.22
CA ILE A 40 14.94 -20.35 -12.41
C ILE A 40 14.83 -21.78 -11.88
N LYS A 41 14.68 -22.75 -12.81
CA LYS A 41 14.48 -24.16 -12.45
C LYS A 41 15.70 -24.84 -11.81
N THR A 42 16.89 -24.31 -12.08
CA THR A 42 18.17 -24.93 -11.63
C THR A 42 18.57 -24.51 -10.23
N HIS A 43 18.22 -23.30 -9.82
CA HIS A 43 18.54 -22.73 -8.51
C HIS A 43 17.34 -21.95 -7.99
N PRO A 44 16.31 -22.65 -7.49
CA PRO A 44 15.15 -21.97 -6.92
C PRO A 44 15.57 -21.15 -5.68
N ASP A 45 14.95 -20.00 -5.50
CA ASP A 45 15.22 -19.02 -4.42
C ASP A 45 16.59 -18.30 -4.51
N GLU A 46 17.34 -18.45 -5.60
CA GLU A 46 18.61 -17.74 -5.82
C GLU A 46 18.49 -16.69 -6.92
N GLY A 47 19.26 -15.61 -6.79
CA GLY A 47 19.40 -14.56 -7.80
C GLY A 47 18.08 -13.89 -8.18
N LEU A 48 17.68 -14.02 -9.44
CA LEU A 48 16.45 -13.41 -9.99
C LEU A 48 15.19 -14.27 -9.78
N ASP A 49 15.31 -15.47 -9.21
CA ASP A 49 14.15 -16.34 -9.07
C ASP A 49 13.03 -15.64 -8.29
N ASN A 50 11.80 -15.79 -8.79
CA ASN A 50 10.58 -15.15 -8.28
C ASN A 50 10.60 -13.60 -8.23
N HIS A 51 11.63 -12.92 -8.75
CA HIS A 51 11.64 -11.47 -8.87
C HIS A 51 10.75 -11.01 -10.02
N ALA A 52 9.88 -10.03 -9.77
CA ALA A 52 9.10 -9.40 -10.82
C ALA A 52 9.96 -8.39 -11.59
N LEU A 53 9.94 -8.47 -12.93
CA LEU A 53 10.70 -7.53 -13.78
C LEU A 53 10.34 -6.07 -13.47
N GLY A 54 9.07 -5.77 -13.30
CA GLY A 54 8.63 -4.41 -12.99
C GLY A 54 9.20 -3.86 -11.68
N ASN A 55 9.45 -4.71 -10.68
CA ASN A 55 10.13 -4.27 -9.45
C ASN A 55 11.57 -3.86 -9.74
N LEU A 56 12.28 -4.60 -10.60
CA LEU A 56 13.64 -4.27 -11.01
C LEU A 56 13.68 -2.98 -11.82
N LEU A 57 12.74 -2.82 -12.76
CA LEU A 57 12.62 -1.62 -13.58
C LEU A 57 12.41 -0.36 -12.73
N ILE A 58 11.46 -0.42 -11.79
CA ILE A 58 11.16 0.71 -10.90
C ILE A 58 12.38 1.06 -10.06
N VAL A 59 13.01 0.07 -9.43
CA VAL A 59 14.21 0.30 -8.60
C VAL A 59 15.36 0.87 -9.43
N THR A 60 15.57 0.37 -10.64
CA THR A 60 16.59 0.91 -11.56
C THR A 60 16.33 2.39 -11.86
N LEU A 61 15.09 2.78 -12.13
CA LEU A 61 14.73 4.17 -12.36
C LEU A 61 14.99 5.04 -11.12
N TRP A 62 14.69 4.54 -9.93
CA TRP A 62 14.99 5.25 -8.68
C TRP A 62 16.47 5.46 -8.45
N GLU A 63 17.29 4.45 -8.71
CA GLU A 63 18.76 4.57 -8.60
C GLU A 63 19.34 5.57 -9.60
N LEU A 64 18.84 5.56 -10.83
CA LEU A 64 19.35 6.44 -11.88
C LEU A 64 18.90 7.90 -11.72
N LEU A 65 17.66 8.11 -11.26
CA LEU A 65 17.07 9.45 -11.18
C LEU A 65 17.20 10.07 -9.78
N GLY A 66 17.43 9.27 -8.75
CA GLY A 66 17.57 9.73 -7.37
C GLY A 66 16.25 10.21 -6.73
N ASP A 67 15.13 10.06 -7.42
CA ASP A 67 13.80 10.51 -6.98
C ASP A 67 12.74 9.43 -7.25
N PRO A 68 12.07 8.94 -6.20
CA PRO A 68 11.04 7.91 -6.33
C PRO A 68 9.83 8.33 -7.17
N VAL A 69 9.37 9.57 -7.05
CA VAL A 69 8.21 10.08 -7.80
C VAL A 69 8.54 10.23 -9.27
N GLU A 70 9.71 10.79 -9.57
CA GLU A 70 10.20 10.93 -10.93
C GLU A 70 10.38 9.57 -11.60
N GLY A 71 10.94 8.58 -10.88
CA GLY A 71 11.09 7.22 -11.38
C GLY A 71 9.74 6.56 -11.71
N LEU A 72 8.73 6.74 -10.87
CA LEU A 72 7.38 6.25 -11.14
C LEU A 72 6.73 6.98 -12.33
N ARG A 73 6.98 8.28 -12.48
CA ARG A 73 6.52 9.08 -13.63
C ARG A 73 7.09 8.55 -14.93
N TRP A 74 8.39 8.25 -14.98
CA TRP A 74 9.04 7.66 -16.14
C TRP A 74 8.53 6.25 -16.45
N ALA A 75 8.34 5.41 -15.41
CA ALA A 75 7.73 4.10 -15.58
C ALA A 75 6.31 4.22 -16.16
N GLY A 76 5.49 5.12 -15.63
CA GLY A 76 4.14 5.38 -16.13
C GLY A 76 4.12 5.85 -17.60
N ALA A 77 5.05 6.73 -17.98
CA ALA A 77 5.19 7.19 -19.37
C ALA A 77 5.55 6.04 -20.32
N LEU A 78 6.51 5.19 -19.93
CA LEU A 78 6.89 4.00 -20.70
C LEU A 78 5.70 3.06 -20.95
N LEU A 79 4.86 2.89 -19.92
CA LEU A 79 3.71 1.99 -19.93
C LEU A 79 2.49 2.57 -20.63
N GLY A 80 2.48 3.86 -20.97
CA GLY A 80 1.29 4.56 -21.42
C GLY A 80 0.17 4.59 -20.37
N ALA A 81 0.56 4.69 -19.09
CA ALA A 81 -0.37 4.65 -17.98
C ALA A 81 -1.35 5.83 -18.00
N ARG A 82 -2.62 5.57 -17.74
CA ARG A 82 -3.70 6.56 -17.65
C ARG A 82 -3.82 7.08 -16.21
N GLY A 83 -2.90 7.93 -15.81
CA GLY A 83 -2.83 8.51 -14.48
C GLY A 83 -1.43 8.42 -13.89
N GLN A 84 -1.31 8.78 -12.63
CA GLN A 84 -0.06 8.77 -11.89
C GLN A 84 -0.12 7.77 -10.74
N VAL A 85 1.00 7.10 -10.48
CA VAL A 85 1.19 6.31 -9.27
C VAL A 85 2.15 7.08 -8.38
N LEU A 86 1.70 7.38 -7.17
CA LEU A 86 2.45 8.13 -6.18
C LEU A 86 2.61 7.29 -4.91
N PRO A 87 3.81 7.27 -4.30
CA PRO A 87 3.99 6.59 -3.02
C PRO A 87 3.33 7.39 -1.90
N MET A 88 2.88 6.74 -0.84
CA MET A 88 2.38 7.43 0.33
C MET A 88 3.46 8.22 1.08
N SER A 89 4.73 7.75 1.00
CA SER A 89 5.94 8.38 1.51
C SER A 89 7.11 8.00 0.62
N CYS A 90 8.09 8.88 0.47
CA CYS A 90 9.34 8.59 -0.22
C CYS A 90 10.36 7.87 0.67
N LEU A 91 10.04 7.66 1.94
CA LEU A 91 10.83 6.84 2.86
C LEU A 91 10.30 5.41 2.95
N PRO A 92 11.19 4.42 3.14
CA PRO A 92 10.75 3.05 3.40
C PRO A 92 9.99 2.98 4.71
N LEU A 93 8.73 2.56 4.65
CA LEU A 93 7.86 2.36 5.79
C LEU A 93 7.64 0.88 6.07
N VAL A 94 7.55 0.56 7.33
CA VAL A 94 7.17 -0.76 7.81
C VAL A 94 5.89 -0.63 8.63
N ILE A 95 4.91 -1.48 8.35
CA ILE A 95 3.69 -1.56 9.15
C ILE A 95 3.89 -2.58 10.27
N GLU A 96 3.44 -2.22 11.46
CA GLU A 96 3.46 -3.05 12.64
C GLU A 96 2.08 -3.06 13.30
N GLY A 97 1.78 -4.13 13.99
CA GLY A 97 0.58 -4.25 14.81
C GLY A 97 0.80 -5.21 15.96
N ASP A 98 0.07 -5.00 17.02
CA ASP A 98 0.09 -5.88 18.19
C ASP A 98 -1.06 -6.87 18.11
N VAL A 99 -0.84 -8.10 18.56
CA VAL A 99 -1.86 -9.15 18.59
C VAL A 99 -2.34 -9.32 20.02
N SER A 100 -3.65 -9.18 20.21
CA SER A 100 -4.31 -9.35 21.49
C SER A 100 -5.65 -10.06 21.29
N PRO A 101 -5.91 -11.21 21.91
CA PRO A 101 -7.13 -11.97 21.69
C PRO A 101 -8.40 -11.13 21.90
N GLY A 102 -9.31 -11.16 20.91
CA GLY A 102 -10.58 -10.44 20.93
C GLY A 102 -10.47 -8.93 20.65
N SER A 103 -9.32 -8.44 20.21
CA SER A 103 -9.12 -7.04 19.83
C SER A 103 -9.49 -6.76 18.37
N ASN A 104 -9.59 -5.49 18.03
CA ASN A 104 -9.78 -5.02 16.65
C ASN A 104 -8.77 -3.89 16.31
N PRO A 105 -8.51 -3.60 15.02
CA PRO A 105 -7.45 -2.71 14.58
C PRO A 105 -7.63 -1.24 14.96
N THR A 106 -8.84 -0.84 15.29
CA THR A 106 -9.15 0.55 15.70
C THR A 106 -9.09 0.74 17.21
N GLN A 107 -8.81 -0.33 17.95
CA GLN A 107 -8.76 -0.32 19.40
C GLN A 107 -7.33 -0.23 19.91
N GLU A 108 -7.12 0.59 20.93
CA GLU A 108 -5.90 0.54 21.72
C GLU A 108 -5.97 -0.64 22.68
N CYS A 109 -4.93 -1.47 22.64
CA CYS A 109 -4.82 -2.60 23.54
C CYS A 109 -3.85 -2.26 24.68
N PRO A 110 -4.23 -2.53 25.92
CA PRO A 110 -3.33 -2.35 27.04
C PRO A 110 -2.16 -3.33 26.92
N PRO A 111 -0.92 -2.89 27.29
CA PRO A 111 0.32 -3.67 27.11
C PRO A 111 0.26 -5.08 27.69
N GLU A 112 -0.45 -5.25 28.83
CA GLU A 112 -0.59 -6.53 29.52
C GLU A 112 -1.40 -7.58 28.76
N LYS A 113 -2.19 -7.17 27.74
CA LYS A 113 -2.97 -8.06 26.89
C LYS A 113 -2.29 -8.38 25.57
N ILE A 114 -1.20 -7.69 25.26
CA ILE A 114 -0.46 -7.91 24.01
C ILE A 114 0.32 -9.22 24.13
N THR A 115 0.07 -10.15 23.24
CA THR A 115 0.78 -11.44 23.20
C THR A 115 2.04 -11.38 22.37
N ARG A 116 2.02 -10.60 21.28
CA ARG A 116 3.17 -10.41 20.38
C ARG A 116 2.96 -9.19 19.48
N THR A 117 4.06 -8.66 18.93
CA THR A 117 4.06 -7.68 17.85
C THR A 117 4.40 -8.35 16.53
N VAL A 118 3.65 -8.01 15.50
CA VAL A 118 3.84 -8.52 14.13
C VAL A 118 4.30 -7.36 13.24
N THR A 119 5.37 -7.60 12.48
CA THR A 119 5.98 -6.62 11.60
C THR A 119 5.91 -7.08 10.15
N GLY A 120 5.46 -6.19 9.28
CA GLY A 120 5.41 -6.39 7.83
C GLY A 120 4.04 -6.77 7.30
N GLN A 121 3.72 -6.19 6.15
CA GLN A 121 2.42 -6.26 5.48
C GLN A 121 1.89 -7.71 5.31
N SER A 122 2.73 -8.59 4.73
CA SER A 122 2.30 -9.98 4.44
C SER A 122 2.03 -10.83 5.67
N ARG A 123 2.64 -10.49 6.81
CA ARG A 123 2.40 -11.18 8.07
C ARG A 123 1.15 -10.60 8.75
N LEU A 124 1.08 -9.27 8.80
CA LEU A 124 -0.03 -8.58 9.45
C LEU A 124 -1.38 -8.92 8.79
N ALA A 125 -1.42 -9.02 7.46
CA ALA A 125 -2.64 -9.38 6.71
C ALA A 125 -3.17 -10.81 7.01
N LYS A 126 -2.38 -11.66 7.67
CA LYS A 126 -2.78 -13.03 8.03
C LYS A 126 -3.22 -13.16 9.48
N GLU A 127 -3.05 -12.09 10.26
CA GLU A 127 -3.34 -12.11 11.68
C GLU A 127 -4.79 -11.71 11.94
N ALA A 128 -5.41 -12.43 12.87
CA ALA A 128 -6.64 -12.01 13.52
C ALA A 128 -6.30 -11.23 14.81
N ASP A 129 -7.28 -10.52 15.36
CA ASP A 129 -7.18 -9.83 16.65
C ASP A 129 -6.00 -8.82 16.72
N VAL A 130 -5.78 -8.10 15.62
CA VAL A 130 -4.75 -7.05 15.55
C VAL A 130 -5.26 -5.75 16.17
N CYS A 131 -4.40 -5.08 16.92
CA CYS A 131 -4.63 -3.74 17.46
C CYS A 131 -3.34 -2.91 17.38
N ASN A 132 -3.39 -1.65 17.81
CA ASN A 132 -2.24 -0.73 17.83
C ASN A 132 -1.48 -0.72 16.49
N VAL A 133 -2.20 -0.71 15.37
CA VAL A 133 -1.55 -0.66 14.05
C VAL A 133 -0.83 0.67 13.89
N ARG A 134 0.45 0.61 13.50
CA ARG A 134 1.33 1.77 13.39
C ARG A 134 2.31 1.63 12.24
N LEU A 135 2.87 2.75 11.82
CA LEU A 135 3.96 2.80 10.85
C LEU A 135 5.29 3.05 11.57
N SER A 136 6.35 2.48 11.04
CA SER A 136 7.72 2.72 11.50
C SER A 136 8.58 3.19 10.30
N PRO A 137 9.22 4.37 10.38
CA PRO A 137 9.15 5.36 11.45
C PRO A 137 7.76 6.03 11.53
N ALA A 138 7.35 6.40 12.76
CA ALA A 138 6.01 6.95 13.01
C ALA A 138 5.84 8.40 12.53
N ASP A 139 6.94 9.12 12.41
CA ASP A 139 7.02 10.52 11.99
C ASP A 139 7.46 10.70 10.52
N ALA A 140 7.35 9.64 9.72
CA ALA A 140 7.71 9.72 8.31
C ALA A 140 6.85 10.77 7.59
N PRO A 141 7.47 11.65 6.76
CA PRO A 141 6.72 12.61 5.96
C PRO A 141 5.92 11.90 4.87
N ALA A 142 4.76 12.44 4.53
CA ALA A 142 4.04 12.02 3.35
C ALA A 142 4.76 12.49 2.08
N CYS A 143 4.50 11.82 0.96
CA CYS A 143 4.92 12.29 -0.35
C CYS A 143 4.17 13.59 -0.70
N PRO A 144 4.86 14.72 -0.95
CA PRO A 144 4.21 16.01 -1.20
C PRO A 144 3.28 15.99 -2.42
N GLU A 145 3.65 15.25 -3.47
CA GLU A 145 2.85 15.10 -4.69
C GLU A 145 1.56 14.31 -4.39
N ALA A 146 1.62 13.32 -3.48
CA ALA A 146 0.43 12.58 -3.06
C ALA A 146 -0.52 13.47 -2.25
N VAL A 147 0.01 14.32 -1.36
CA VAL A 147 -0.77 15.32 -0.61
C VAL A 147 -1.47 16.27 -1.58
N THR A 148 -0.73 16.86 -2.52
CA THR A 148 -1.28 17.77 -3.53
C THR A 148 -2.36 17.09 -4.37
N ALA A 149 -2.12 15.86 -4.83
CA ALA A 149 -3.08 15.11 -5.62
C ALA A 149 -4.40 14.86 -4.86
N ILE A 150 -4.34 14.62 -3.54
CA ILE A 150 -5.52 14.46 -2.69
C ILE A 150 -6.27 15.80 -2.53
N GLU A 151 -5.55 16.88 -2.33
CA GLU A 151 -6.15 18.22 -2.14
C GLU A 151 -6.85 18.74 -3.40
N GLU A 152 -6.33 18.39 -4.59
CA GLU A 152 -6.88 18.79 -5.89
C GLU A 152 -7.92 17.77 -6.45
N ALA A 153 -8.12 16.64 -5.80
CA ALA A 153 -9.00 15.61 -6.29
C ALA A 153 -10.48 16.01 -6.25
N ALA A 154 -11.25 15.59 -7.24
CA ALA A 154 -12.71 15.66 -7.20
C ALA A 154 -13.31 14.51 -6.36
N TRP A 155 -12.62 13.38 -6.29
CA TRP A 155 -13.00 12.21 -5.53
C TRP A 155 -11.77 11.58 -4.86
N VAL A 156 -11.92 11.19 -3.60
CA VAL A 156 -10.98 10.32 -2.89
C VAL A 156 -11.65 8.98 -2.66
N VAL A 157 -11.06 7.91 -3.21
CA VAL A 157 -11.58 6.55 -3.09
C VAL A 157 -10.64 5.73 -2.22
N LEU A 158 -11.16 5.16 -1.12
CA LEU A 158 -10.43 4.27 -0.22
C LEU A 158 -10.88 2.83 -0.43
N GLY A 159 -9.94 1.93 -0.65
CA GLY A 159 -10.19 0.52 -0.88
C GLY A 159 -10.57 0.19 -2.34
N PRO A 160 -10.97 -1.07 -2.64
CA PRO A 160 -10.99 -2.21 -1.71
C PRO A 160 -9.59 -2.69 -1.32
N GLY A 161 -9.49 -3.55 -0.33
CA GLY A 161 -8.23 -4.13 0.15
C GLY A 161 -8.26 -4.43 1.64
N SER A 162 -7.14 -5.00 2.14
CA SER A 162 -6.96 -5.22 3.57
C SER A 162 -7.03 -3.91 4.35
N TRP A 163 -7.82 -3.87 5.39
CA TRP A 163 -7.89 -2.70 6.27
C TRP A 163 -6.53 -2.37 6.88
N HIS A 164 -5.85 -3.37 7.41
CA HIS A 164 -4.57 -3.19 8.12
C HIS A 164 -3.46 -2.73 7.18
N THR A 165 -3.43 -3.24 5.96
CA THR A 165 -2.25 -3.07 5.09
C THR A 165 -2.49 -2.21 3.86
N SER A 166 -3.75 -1.95 3.48
CA SER A 166 -4.08 -1.18 2.28
C SER A 166 -4.86 0.11 2.56
N VAL A 167 -5.63 0.18 3.63
CA VAL A 167 -6.45 1.37 3.94
C VAL A 167 -5.86 2.17 5.10
N LEU A 168 -5.70 1.55 6.27
CA LEU A 168 -5.21 2.23 7.47
C LEU A 168 -3.85 2.91 7.31
N PRO A 169 -2.86 2.36 6.58
CA PRO A 169 -1.56 3.02 6.43
C PRO A 169 -1.65 4.46 5.93
N HIS A 170 -2.56 4.74 4.99
CA HIS A 170 -2.75 6.10 4.47
C HIS A 170 -3.33 7.07 5.51
N LEU A 171 -4.10 6.55 6.47
CA LEU A 171 -4.68 7.35 7.55
C LEU A 171 -3.72 7.45 8.77
N LEU A 172 -2.72 6.59 8.86
CA LEU A 172 -1.70 6.63 9.90
C LEU A 172 -0.63 7.70 9.62
N LEU A 173 -0.40 8.05 8.35
CA LEU A 173 0.40 9.24 8.01
C LEU A 173 -0.43 10.49 8.22
N SER A 174 -0.02 11.31 9.19
CA SER A 174 -0.76 12.51 9.61
C SER A 174 -1.04 13.46 8.46
N GLU A 175 -0.04 13.75 7.63
CA GLU A 175 -0.18 14.68 6.50
C GLU A 175 -1.18 14.17 5.45
N LEU A 176 -1.18 12.87 5.11
CA LEU A 176 -2.16 12.30 4.19
C LEU A 176 -3.57 12.30 4.80
N ARG A 177 -3.71 11.87 6.06
CA ARG A 177 -4.98 11.92 6.77
C ARG A 177 -5.54 13.33 6.77
N ASP A 178 -4.71 14.31 7.12
CA ASP A 178 -5.13 15.70 7.20
C ASP A 178 -5.49 16.27 5.82
N ALA A 179 -4.78 15.87 4.76
CA ALA A 179 -5.13 16.21 3.38
C ALA A 179 -6.50 15.61 3.00
N ILE A 180 -6.73 14.33 3.30
CA ILE A 180 -8.02 13.67 3.06
C ILE A 180 -9.15 14.38 3.84
N CYS A 181 -8.91 14.77 5.08
CA CYS A 181 -9.92 15.47 5.90
C CYS A 181 -10.21 16.88 5.42
N ARG A 182 -9.21 17.63 4.96
CA ARG A 182 -9.36 19.02 4.49
C ARG A 182 -9.83 19.13 3.05
N SER A 183 -9.56 18.12 2.22
CA SER A 183 -9.93 18.13 0.81
C SER A 183 -11.45 18.31 0.63
N PRO A 184 -11.90 19.15 -0.31
CA PRO A 184 -13.30 19.29 -0.68
C PRO A 184 -13.82 18.09 -1.50
N ALA A 185 -12.96 17.11 -1.80
CA ALA A 185 -13.29 15.93 -2.59
C ALA A 185 -14.44 15.12 -1.98
N LYS A 186 -15.26 14.56 -2.84
CA LYS A 186 -16.22 13.54 -2.41
C LYS A 186 -15.45 12.28 -2.00
N ARG A 187 -15.85 11.66 -0.88
CA ARG A 187 -15.19 10.48 -0.33
C ARG A 187 -16.02 9.25 -0.57
N LEU A 188 -15.36 8.20 -1.08
CA LEU A 188 -15.96 6.89 -1.30
C LEU A 188 -15.11 5.83 -0.62
N VAL A 189 -15.73 4.98 0.17
CA VAL A 189 -15.10 3.78 0.74
C VAL A 189 -15.66 2.56 0.05
N THR A 190 -14.79 1.77 -0.59
CA THR A 190 -15.16 0.52 -1.24
C THR A 190 -14.83 -0.65 -0.34
N LEU A 191 -15.85 -1.42 0.05
CA LEU A 191 -15.69 -2.57 0.93
C LEU A 191 -15.33 -3.82 0.11
N ASN A 192 -14.63 -4.76 0.75
CA ASN A 192 -14.37 -6.08 0.18
C ASN A 192 -15.68 -6.87 0.03
N LEU A 193 -15.79 -7.65 -1.05
CA LEU A 193 -16.96 -8.52 -1.30
C LEU A 193 -16.98 -9.74 -0.37
N SER A 194 -15.82 -10.24 0.00
CA SER A 194 -15.66 -11.35 0.94
C SER A 194 -15.28 -10.85 2.32
N ARG A 195 -15.68 -11.59 3.36
CA ARG A 195 -15.21 -11.35 4.73
C ARG A 195 -13.82 -11.96 4.88
N ASP A 196 -12.82 -11.11 5.07
CA ASP A 196 -11.47 -11.53 5.40
C ASP A 196 -11.33 -11.78 6.90
N SER A 197 -10.26 -12.46 7.31
CA SER A 197 -9.95 -12.71 8.74
C SER A 197 -9.93 -11.41 9.56
N GLU A 198 -9.53 -10.31 8.96
CA GLU A 198 -9.50 -8.97 9.56
C GLU A 198 -10.89 -8.43 9.89
N THR A 199 -11.91 -8.79 9.11
CA THR A 199 -13.29 -8.32 9.28
C THR A 199 -14.15 -9.25 10.14
N LEU A 200 -13.67 -10.47 10.40
CA LEU A 200 -14.39 -11.42 11.26
C LEU A 200 -14.41 -10.99 12.73
N SER A 201 -13.38 -10.29 13.19
CA SER A 201 -13.30 -9.71 14.53
C SER A 201 -14.01 -8.36 14.66
N MET A 202 -14.35 -7.71 13.54
CA MET A 202 -15.14 -6.49 13.52
C MET A 202 -16.62 -6.86 13.64
N GLY A 203 -17.25 -6.61 14.79
CA GLY A 203 -18.69 -6.71 14.95
C GLY A 203 -19.42 -5.79 13.97
N SER A 204 -20.67 -6.14 13.63
CA SER A 204 -21.53 -5.38 12.69
C SER A 204 -21.66 -3.88 13.04
N VAL A 205 -21.43 -3.50 14.29
CA VAL A 205 -21.46 -2.11 14.78
C VAL A 205 -20.27 -1.29 14.32
N SER A 206 -19.07 -1.89 14.17
CA SER A 206 -17.89 -1.19 13.69
C SER A 206 -17.99 -0.78 12.20
N TYR A 207 -18.73 -1.56 11.41
CA TYR A 207 -19.03 -1.23 10.01
C TYR A 207 -20.03 -0.07 9.87
N THR A 208 -20.96 0.07 10.81
CA THR A 208 -21.96 1.14 10.81
C THR A 208 -21.39 2.47 11.30
N HIS A 209 -20.38 2.47 12.18
CA HIS A 209 -19.74 3.69 12.63
C HIS A 209 -18.91 4.39 11.54
N LEU A 210 -18.35 3.64 10.59
CA LEU A 210 -17.72 4.23 9.40
C LEU A 210 -18.72 4.91 8.44
N ARG A 211 -20.00 4.53 8.50
CA ARG A 211 -21.09 5.19 7.76
C ARG A 211 -21.67 6.43 8.43
N ALA A 212 -21.44 6.61 9.72
CA ALA A 212 -22.11 7.65 10.52
C ALA A 212 -21.34 9.00 10.58
N HIS A 213 -20.25 9.13 9.82
CA HIS A 213 -19.51 10.39 9.66
C HIS A 213 -19.62 10.93 8.24
N GLU A 214 -20.79 10.76 7.58
CA GLU A 214 -21.21 11.52 6.42
C GLU A 214 -21.80 12.88 6.82
#